data_c659b681a36635e9c0bb5ac56ca9d6b3
#
_entry.id   c659b681a36635e9c0bb5ac56ca9d6b3
#
_cell.length_a   1.000
_cell.length_b   1.000
_cell.length_c   1.000
_cell.angle_alpha   90.00
_cell.angle_beta   90.00
_cell.angle_gamma   90.00
#
_symmetry.space_group_name_H-M   'P 1'
#
loop_
_entity.id
_entity.type
_entity.pdbx_description
1 polymer ?
#
loop_
_entity_poly.entity_id
_entity_poly.type
_entity_poly.pdbx_seq_one_letter_code
_entity_poly.pdbx_strand_id
1 'polypeptide(L)'
;MCPPALIPLGAALTGASAGAAGTALAASQIAVASSAIMGVASAGLQIRGQQIQANTQRKVQANASKVERQRYLNEVSSLRTQQAQEAEAVAQKLQVNKTRAMEAQSTAVVAAGEAGVAGLSVDALKQDLTRKEAMYNQSVNKQSKMLDVRREIALRDSGLGFTNNMLRINRPIEEVDYAGAIVGGAKTGLSTYSSLKA
;
A
#
# COMPACT_ATOMS: atom_id res chain seq x y z
N MET A 1 3.10 -29.49 -6.73
CA MET A 1 3.38 -29.42 -5.28
C MET A 1 2.17 -29.96 -4.55
N CYS A 2 2.26 -31.22 -4.07
CA CYS A 2 1.19 -31.89 -3.33
C CYS A 2 1.13 -31.37 -1.90
N PRO A 3 -0.08 -31.18 -1.31
CA PRO A 3 -0.20 -30.88 0.10
C PRO A 3 0.06 -32.15 0.93
N PRO A 4 0.70 -32.06 2.11
CA PRO A 4 0.90 -33.21 3.00
C PRO A 4 -0.44 -33.64 3.59
N ALA A 5 -0.69 -34.93 3.49
CA ALA A 5 -1.83 -35.63 4.03
C ALA A 5 -1.90 -35.43 5.56
N LEU A 6 -3.04 -34.97 6.04
CA LEU A 6 -3.42 -35.00 7.45
C LEU A 6 -3.66 -36.46 7.86
N ILE A 7 -2.73 -37.01 8.62
CA ILE A 7 -2.92 -38.29 9.32
C ILE A 7 -3.89 -38.03 10.48
N PRO A 8 -5.02 -38.73 10.56
CA PRO A 8 -5.89 -38.62 11.74
C PRO A 8 -5.26 -39.40 12.90
N LEU A 9 -4.77 -38.66 13.90
CA LEU A 9 -4.34 -39.17 15.18
C LEU A 9 -5.58 -39.43 16.06
N GLY A 10 -6.39 -40.41 15.70
CA GLY A 10 -7.67 -40.66 16.36
C GLY A 10 -8.03 -42.13 16.57
N ALA A 11 -7.08 -43.06 16.53
CA ALA A 11 -7.40 -44.47 16.67
C ALA A 11 -6.33 -45.24 17.45
N ALA A 12 -6.24 -45.01 18.74
CA ALA A 12 -5.55 -45.95 19.63
C ALA A 12 -5.90 -45.68 21.11
N LEU A 13 -7.15 -45.86 21.51
CA LEU A 13 -7.53 -46.04 22.92
C LEU A 13 -8.88 -46.76 23.04
N THR A 14 -9.07 -47.83 22.29
CA THR A 14 -10.15 -48.80 22.53
C THR A 14 -9.54 -50.21 22.62
N GLY A 15 -9.12 -50.59 23.79
CA GLY A 15 -8.61 -51.94 24.00
C GLY A 15 -8.25 -52.19 25.44
N ALA A 16 -9.23 -52.21 26.35
CA ALA A 16 -9.13 -52.94 27.60
C ALA A 16 -10.51 -53.18 28.17
N SER A 17 -11.16 -54.23 27.65
CA SER A 17 -12.28 -54.90 28.33
C SER A 17 -11.69 -56.06 29.13
N ALA A 18 -11.72 -56.01 30.47
CA ALA A 18 -11.88 -57.19 31.31
C ALA A 18 -11.94 -56.75 32.77
N GLY A 19 -12.94 -57.21 33.51
CA GLY A 19 -12.93 -57.23 34.98
C GLY A 19 -14.14 -56.54 35.60
N ALA A 20 -15.25 -57.30 35.63
CA ALA A 20 -16.43 -56.95 36.41
C ALA A 20 -16.14 -57.00 37.90
N ALA A 21 -16.84 -56.12 38.62
CA ALA A 21 -17.00 -56.11 40.08
C ALA A 21 -15.81 -55.54 40.90
N GLY A 22 -15.85 -54.23 41.13
CA GLY A 22 -15.03 -53.63 42.17
C GLY A 22 -14.55 -52.19 41.90
N THR A 23 -14.94 -51.51 40.82
CA THR A 23 -14.31 -50.27 40.40
C THR A 23 -15.25 -49.14 39.98
N ALA A 24 -16.40 -49.03 40.59
CA ALA A 24 -17.28 -47.87 40.33
C ALA A 24 -16.65 -46.53 40.73
N LEU A 25 -15.73 -46.52 41.70
CA LEU A 25 -14.96 -45.36 42.13
C LEU A 25 -13.78 -45.05 41.20
N ALA A 26 -13.16 -46.06 40.59
CA ALA A 26 -12.04 -45.87 39.67
C ALA A 26 -12.52 -45.35 38.30
N ALA A 27 -13.68 -45.78 37.83
CA ALA A 27 -14.25 -45.31 36.56
C ALA A 27 -14.61 -43.82 36.59
N SER A 28 -15.09 -43.30 37.74
CA SER A 28 -15.39 -41.86 37.88
C SER A 28 -14.13 -41.01 37.86
N GLN A 29 -13.02 -41.47 38.44
CA GLN A 29 -11.75 -40.75 38.43
C GLN A 29 -11.09 -40.73 37.03
N ILE A 30 -11.20 -41.84 36.27
CA ILE A 30 -10.71 -41.91 34.90
C ILE A 30 -11.52 -41.01 33.97
N ALA A 31 -12.86 -40.92 34.14
CA ALA A 31 -13.70 -40.03 33.36
C ALA A 31 -13.40 -38.54 33.66
N VAL A 32 -13.13 -38.18 34.91
CA VAL A 32 -12.75 -36.81 35.28
C VAL A 32 -11.37 -36.44 34.72
N ALA A 33 -10.41 -37.34 34.76
CA ALA A 33 -9.08 -37.13 34.20
C ALA A 33 -9.11 -36.97 32.66
N SER A 34 -9.91 -37.77 31.97
CA SER A 34 -10.03 -37.69 30.50
C SER A 34 -10.74 -36.41 30.05
N SER A 35 -11.76 -35.93 30.77
CA SER A 35 -12.45 -34.66 30.44
C SER A 35 -11.56 -33.45 30.71
N ALA A 36 -10.74 -33.46 31.75
CA ALA A 36 -9.77 -32.40 32.03
C ALA A 36 -8.68 -32.34 30.95
N ILE A 37 -8.17 -33.49 30.48
CA ILE A 37 -7.18 -33.56 29.40
C ILE A 37 -7.76 -33.05 28.08
N MET A 38 -9.00 -33.36 27.74
CA MET A 38 -9.68 -32.81 26.53
C MET A 38 -9.88 -31.31 26.63
N GLY A 39 -10.25 -30.76 27.78
CA GLY A 39 -10.40 -29.31 28.00
C GLY A 39 -9.09 -28.56 27.80
N VAL A 40 -7.99 -29.07 28.34
CA VAL A 40 -6.67 -28.43 28.17
C VAL A 40 -6.16 -28.56 26.74
N ALA A 41 -6.38 -29.70 26.09
CA ALA A 41 -5.98 -29.90 24.70
C ALA A 41 -6.73 -28.96 23.76
N SER A 42 -8.04 -28.76 23.95
CA SER A 42 -8.84 -27.80 23.14
C SER A 42 -8.42 -26.35 23.33
N ALA A 43 -8.13 -25.91 24.56
CA ALA A 43 -7.60 -24.60 24.86
C ALA A 43 -6.24 -24.37 24.19
N GLY A 44 -5.34 -25.34 24.25
CA GLY A 44 -4.03 -25.27 23.60
C GLY A 44 -4.11 -25.15 22.08
N LEU A 45 -5.03 -25.87 21.45
CA LEU A 45 -5.26 -25.73 19.99
C LEU A 45 -5.84 -24.38 19.60
N GLN A 46 -6.76 -23.82 20.39
CA GLN A 46 -7.29 -22.48 20.15
C GLN A 46 -6.21 -21.39 20.27
N ILE A 47 -5.41 -21.42 21.34
CA ILE A 47 -4.29 -20.49 21.53
C ILE A 47 -3.31 -20.57 20.36
N ARG A 48 -2.92 -21.79 19.96
CA ARG A 48 -2.01 -22.00 18.84
C ARG A 48 -2.60 -21.51 17.51
N GLY A 49 -3.90 -21.72 17.28
CA GLY A 49 -4.61 -21.19 16.12
C GLY A 49 -4.56 -19.67 16.06
N GLN A 50 -4.88 -19.00 17.16
CA GLN A 50 -4.83 -17.54 17.29
C GLN A 50 -3.40 -16.98 17.09
N GLN A 51 -2.38 -17.66 17.66
CA GLN A 51 -0.98 -17.27 17.44
C GLN A 51 -0.55 -17.37 15.98
N ILE A 52 -0.92 -18.44 15.28
CA ILE A 52 -0.62 -18.63 13.86
C ILE A 52 -1.32 -17.54 13.05
N GLN A 53 -2.58 -17.24 13.36
CA GLN A 53 -3.35 -16.21 12.70
C GLN A 53 -2.73 -14.81 12.91
N ALA A 54 -2.38 -14.45 14.14
CA ALA A 54 -1.72 -13.19 14.47
C ALA A 54 -0.35 -13.07 13.76
N ASN A 55 0.45 -14.13 13.75
CA ASN A 55 1.74 -14.12 13.04
C ASN A 55 1.59 -14.02 11.53
N THR A 56 0.56 -14.64 10.94
CA THR A 56 0.25 -14.52 9.52
C THR A 56 -0.18 -13.10 9.18
N GLN A 57 -1.06 -12.50 9.99
CA GLN A 57 -1.48 -11.12 9.82
C GLN A 57 -0.31 -10.14 9.91
N ARG A 58 0.61 -10.32 10.87
CA ARG A 58 1.84 -9.49 10.97
C ARG A 58 2.69 -9.58 9.70
N LYS A 59 2.89 -10.80 9.15
CA LYS A 59 3.64 -11.00 7.90
C LYS A 59 2.94 -10.34 6.71
N VAL A 60 1.63 -10.47 6.60
CA VAL A 60 0.83 -9.84 5.55
C VAL A 60 0.92 -8.31 5.66
N GLN A 61 0.76 -7.74 6.85
CA GLN A 61 0.92 -6.29 7.08
C GLN A 61 2.32 -5.81 6.73
N ALA A 62 3.37 -6.53 7.12
CA ALA A 62 4.75 -6.17 6.81
C ALA A 62 5.01 -6.19 5.29
N ASN A 63 4.49 -7.18 4.57
CA ASN A 63 4.62 -7.25 3.13
C ASN A 63 3.78 -6.16 2.43
N ALA A 64 2.54 -5.95 2.85
CA ALA A 64 1.69 -4.89 2.32
C ALA A 64 2.31 -3.49 2.52
N SER A 65 2.92 -3.24 3.69
CA SER A 65 3.64 -1.98 3.97
C SER A 65 4.84 -1.78 3.05
N LYS A 66 5.59 -2.85 2.74
CA LYS A 66 6.71 -2.78 1.78
C LYS A 66 6.23 -2.47 0.37
N VAL A 67 5.19 -3.16 -0.08
CA VAL A 67 4.62 -2.97 -1.42
C VAL A 67 4.06 -1.55 -1.57
N GLU A 68 3.33 -1.05 -0.57
CA GLU A 68 2.77 0.31 -0.62
C GLU A 68 3.86 1.39 -0.62
N ARG A 69 4.92 1.19 0.16
CA ARG A 69 6.09 2.09 0.12
C ARG A 69 6.75 2.11 -1.26
N GLN A 70 6.91 0.95 -1.87
CA GLN A 70 7.52 0.83 -3.20
C GLN A 70 6.64 1.48 -4.27
N ARG A 71 5.33 1.30 -4.18
CA ARG A 71 4.35 1.96 -5.04
C ARG A 71 4.45 3.48 -4.94
N TYR A 72 4.45 4.02 -3.72
CA TYR A 72 4.61 5.45 -3.49
C TYR A 72 5.92 5.99 -4.07
N LEU A 73 7.06 5.31 -3.84
CA LEU A 73 8.34 5.72 -4.41
C LEU A 73 8.33 5.72 -5.94
N ASN A 74 7.73 4.72 -6.56
CA ASN A 74 7.59 4.64 -8.01
C ASN A 74 6.71 5.79 -8.56
N GLU A 75 5.62 6.10 -7.88
CA GLU A 75 4.73 7.20 -8.25
C GLU A 75 5.44 8.56 -8.14
N VAL A 76 6.13 8.83 -7.02
CA VAL A 76 6.93 10.04 -6.85
C VAL A 76 8.04 10.15 -7.90
N SER A 77 8.73 9.05 -8.22
CA SER A 77 9.76 9.04 -9.25
C SER A 77 9.20 9.32 -10.64
N SER A 78 8.03 8.77 -10.98
CA SER A 78 7.37 9.03 -12.24
C SER A 78 6.95 10.49 -12.39
N LEU A 79 6.38 11.09 -11.33
CA LEU A 79 6.02 12.51 -11.30
C LEU A 79 7.24 13.42 -11.47
N ARG A 80 8.37 13.09 -10.85
CA ARG A 80 9.63 13.83 -11.03
C ARG A 80 10.19 13.70 -12.44
N THR A 81 10.12 12.51 -13.04
CA THR A 81 10.54 12.29 -14.43
C THR A 81 9.68 13.09 -15.39
N GLN A 82 8.38 13.11 -15.21
CA GLN A 82 7.47 13.97 -15.99
C GLN A 82 7.82 15.46 -15.83
N GLN A 83 8.16 15.88 -14.61
CA GLN A 83 8.58 17.27 -14.37
C GLN A 83 9.84 17.64 -15.17
N ALA A 84 10.84 16.76 -15.18
CA ALA A 84 12.06 16.99 -15.94
C ALA A 84 11.79 17.07 -17.44
N GLN A 85 10.97 16.17 -17.97
CA GLN A 85 10.60 16.15 -19.40
C GLN A 85 9.81 17.41 -19.81
N GLU A 86 8.87 17.86 -18.98
CA GLU A 86 8.11 19.06 -19.26
C GLU A 86 8.95 20.34 -19.14
N ALA A 87 9.88 20.40 -18.17
CA ALA A 87 10.82 21.51 -18.06
C ALA A 87 11.72 21.59 -19.31
N GLU A 88 12.20 20.44 -19.81
CA GLU A 88 12.95 20.38 -21.05
C GLU A 88 12.11 20.82 -22.24
N ALA A 89 10.86 20.34 -22.37
CA ALA A 89 9.97 20.75 -23.44
C ALA A 89 9.65 22.25 -23.42
N VAL A 90 9.51 22.84 -22.23
CA VAL A 90 9.35 24.30 -22.08
C VAL A 90 10.61 25.04 -22.53
N ALA A 91 11.80 24.59 -22.12
CA ALA A 91 13.07 25.18 -22.53
C ALA A 91 13.25 25.12 -24.06
N GLN A 92 12.94 24.00 -24.69
CA GLN A 92 12.96 23.84 -26.15
C GLN A 92 11.99 24.79 -26.85
N LYS A 93 10.74 24.92 -26.35
CA LYS A 93 9.75 25.87 -26.90
C LYS A 93 10.24 27.31 -26.84
N LEU A 94 10.83 27.72 -25.72
CA LEU A 94 11.38 29.05 -25.54
C LEU A 94 12.57 29.29 -26.49
N GLN A 95 13.44 28.30 -26.65
CA GLN A 95 14.58 28.39 -27.57
C GLN A 95 14.13 28.50 -29.04
N VAL A 96 13.20 27.65 -29.47
CA VAL A 96 12.64 27.71 -30.84
C VAL A 96 11.96 29.06 -31.09
N ASN A 97 11.20 29.58 -30.12
CA ASN A 97 10.57 30.86 -30.24
C ASN A 97 11.61 31.98 -30.37
N LYS A 98 12.67 31.98 -29.55
CA LYS A 98 13.77 32.92 -29.62
C LYS A 98 14.45 32.91 -31.00
N THR A 99 14.75 31.72 -31.54
CA THR A 99 15.34 31.57 -32.88
C THR A 99 14.43 32.16 -33.96
N ARG A 100 13.13 31.83 -33.93
CA ARG A 100 12.15 32.40 -34.86
C ARG A 100 12.01 33.91 -34.76
N ALA A 101 12.04 34.44 -33.53
CA ALA A 101 11.99 35.91 -33.32
C ALA A 101 13.24 36.59 -33.93
N MET A 102 14.43 36.02 -33.73
CA MET A 102 15.68 36.54 -34.33
C MET A 102 15.66 36.44 -35.85
N GLU A 103 15.18 35.35 -36.44
CA GLU A 103 15.02 35.17 -37.88
C GLU A 103 14.03 36.22 -38.45
N ALA A 104 12.88 36.42 -37.80
CA ALA A 104 11.91 37.41 -38.19
C ALA A 104 12.47 38.85 -38.11
N GLN A 105 13.23 39.17 -37.06
CA GLN A 105 13.88 40.44 -36.91
C GLN A 105 14.96 40.68 -37.98
N SER A 106 15.80 39.71 -38.26
CA SER A 106 16.84 39.79 -39.27
C SER A 106 16.25 39.96 -40.68
N THR A 107 15.21 39.17 -40.99
CA THR A 107 14.48 39.27 -42.29
C THR A 107 13.85 40.64 -42.44
N ALA A 108 13.24 41.19 -41.37
CA ALA A 108 12.65 42.54 -41.41
C ALA A 108 13.71 43.62 -41.65
N VAL A 109 14.91 43.48 -41.08
CA VAL A 109 16.02 44.43 -41.29
C VAL A 109 16.54 44.37 -42.74
N VAL A 110 16.74 43.16 -43.28
CA VAL A 110 17.23 42.98 -44.66
C VAL A 110 16.19 43.52 -45.66
N ALA A 111 14.91 43.17 -45.51
CA ALA A 111 13.86 43.65 -46.39
C ALA A 111 13.71 45.21 -46.35
N ALA A 112 13.87 45.81 -45.15
CA ALA A 112 13.87 47.25 -45.02
C ALA A 112 15.07 47.92 -45.73
N GLY A 113 16.26 47.27 -45.66
CA GLY A 113 17.47 47.74 -46.36
C GLY A 113 17.32 47.65 -47.88
N GLU A 114 16.76 46.58 -48.41
CA GLU A 114 16.47 46.41 -49.85
C GLU A 114 15.43 47.42 -50.35
N ALA A 115 14.41 47.69 -49.55
CA ALA A 115 13.37 48.67 -49.87
C ALA A 115 13.81 50.15 -49.73
N GLY A 116 15.03 50.41 -49.27
CA GLY A 116 15.56 51.75 -48.99
C GLY A 116 14.80 52.46 -47.86
N VAL A 117 14.07 51.73 -47.05
CA VAL A 117 13.31 52.25 -45.91
C VAL A 117 14.16 52.16 -44.67
N ALA A 118 14.67 53.27 -44.19
CA ALA A 118 15.43 53.33 -42.93
C ALA A 118 14.71 54.23 -41.95
N GLY A 119 14.83 53.93 -40.64
CA GLY A 119 14.35 54.79 -39.58
C GLY A 119 13.20 54.25 -38.74
N LEU A 120 12.35 55.14 -38.24
CA LEU A 120 11.34 54.89 -37.22
C LEU A 120 10.38 53.70 -37.49
N SER A 121 10.06 53.39 -38.75
CA SER A 121 9.17 52.28 -39.10
C SER A 121 9.79 50.92 -38.89
N VAL A 122 11.10 50.75 -39.10
CA VAL A 122 11.83 49.49 -38.87
C VAL A 122 11.99 49.26 -37.39
N ASP A 123 12.27 50.32 -36.61
CA ASP A 123 12.38 50.23 -35.17
C ASP A 123 11.04 49.90 -34.50
N ALA A 124 9.94 50.47 -34.99
CA ALA A 124 8.60 50.11 -34.54
C ALA A 124 8.27 48.63 -34.80
N LEU A 125 8.67 48.08 -35.99
CA LEU A 125 8.48 46.67 -36.31
C LEU A 125 9.31 45.76 -35.40
N LYS A 126 10.57 46.09 -35.12
CA LYS A 126 11.42 45.37 -34.17
C LYS A 126 10.82 45.36 -32.77
N GLN A 127 10.33 46.50 -32.30
CA GLN A 127 9.66 46.62 -31.00
C GLN A 127 8.42 45.76 -30.93
N ASP A 128 7.59 45.70 -31.98
CA ASP A 128 6.41 44.83 -32.02
C ASP A 128 6.78 43.37 -32.01
N LEU A 129 7.80 42.91 -32.74
CA LEU A 129 8.32 41.56 -32.72
C LEU A 129 8.85 41.15 -31.32
N THR A 130 9.63 42.05 -30.70
CA THR A 130 10.13 41.82 -29.31
C THR A 130 8.98 41.72 -28.32
N ARG A 131 7.95 42.57 -28.46
CA ARG A 131 6.75 42.50 -27.61
C ARG A 131 5.99 41.20 -27.80
N LYS A 132 5.82 40.71 -29.04
CA LYS A 132 5.18 39.42 -29.33
C LYS A 132 5.95 38.27 -28.75
N GLU A 133 7.28 38.28 -28.86
CA GLU A 133 8.17 37.27 -28.22
C GLU A 133 7.97 37.30 -26.71
N ALA A 134 8.00 38.44 -26.06
CA ALA A 134 7.82 38.59 -24.62
C ALA A 134 6.44 38.07 -24.16
N MET A 135 5.37 38.36 -24.90
CA MET A 135 4.03 37.87 -24.63
C MET A 135 3.95 36.36 -24.74
N TYR A 136 4.57 35.73 -25.76
CA TYR A 136 4.64 34.29 -25.91
C TYR A 136 5.41 33.65 -24.73
N ASN A 137 6.59 34.18 -24.43
CA ASN A 137 7.41 33.68 -23.32
C ASN A 137 6.66 33.77 -21.99
N GLN A 138 5.92 34.87 -21.77
CA GLN A 138 5.07 35.02 -20.59
C GLN A 138 3.95 33.96 -20.55
N SER A 139 3.30 33.69 -21.69
CA SER A 139 2.24 32.65 -21.75
C SER A 139 2.78 31.26 -21.46
N VAL A 140 3.93 30.89 -22.02
CA VAL A 140 4.60 29.61 -21.77
C VAL A 140 5.02 29.49 -20.30
N ASN A 141 5.57 30.55 -19.71
CA ASN A 141 5.94 30.56 -18.30
C ASN A 141 4.72 30.44 -17.36
N LYS A 142 3.60 31.11 -17.69
CA LYS A 142 2.35 30.95 -16.94
C LYS A 142 1.83 29.51 -17.00
N GLN A 143 1.87 28.91 -18.19
CA GLN A 143 1.45 27.51 -18.37
C GLN A 143 2.35 26.55 -17.57
N SER A 144 3.68 26.76 -17.61
CA SER A 144 4.64 25.96 -16.81
C SER A 144 4.33 26.07 -15.31
N LYS A 145 4.12 27.28 -14.78
CA LYS A 145 3.75 27.46 -13.37
C LYS A 145 2.46 26.76 -12.99
N MET A 146 1.44 26.75 -13.87
CA MET A 146 0.20 26.00 -13.61
C MET A 146 0.44 24.49 -13.56
N LEU A 147 1.32 23.98 -14.40
CA LEU A 147 1.70 22.56 -14.38
C LEU A 147 2.46 22.21 -13.10
N ASP A 148 3.35 23.08 -12.64
CA ASP A 148 4.08 22.89 -11.37
C ASP A 148 3.12 22.84 -10.18
N VAL A 149 2.16 23.76 -10.11
CA VAL A 149 1.13 23.74 -9.05
C VAL A 149 0.30 22.44 -9.08
N ARG A 150 -0.13 22.01 -10.27
CA ARG A 150 -0.87 20.74 -10.40
C ARG A 150 -0.05 19.54 -9.92
N ARG A 151 1.24 19.52 -10.20
CA ARG A 151 2.14 18.45 -9.73
C ARG A 151 2.35 18.49 -8.22
N GLU A 152 2.49 19.69 -7.67
CA GLU A 152 2.60 19.83 -6.21
C GLU A 152 1.36 19.27 -5.51
N ILE A 153 0.18 19.56 -6.05
CA ILE A 153 -1.08 18.96 -5.57
C ILE A 153 -1.05 17.45 -5.72
N ALA A 154 -0.67 16.92 -6.88
CA ALA A 154 -0.60 15.48 -7.12
C ALA A 154 0.39 14.77 -6.17
N LEU A 155 1.56 15.37 -5.91
CA LEU A 155 2.53 14.84 -4.93
C LEU A 155 1.96 14.84 -3.52
N ARG A 156 1.25 15.89 -3.14
CA ARG A 156 0.58 15.97 -1.84
C ARG A 156 -0.52 14.92 -1.70
N ASP A 157 -1.34 14.76 -2.72
CA ASP A 157 -2.44 13.78 -2.74
C ASP A 157 -1.90 12.35 -2.69
N SER A 158 -0.82 12.06 -3.43
CA SER A 158 -0.11 10.78 -3.35
C SER A 158 0.44 10.52 -1.94
N GLY A 159 1.01 11.54 -1.29
CA GLY A 159 1.49 11.45 0.10
C GLY A 159 0.36 11.19 1.10
N LEU A 160 -0.78 11.85 0.96
CA LEU A 160 -1.96 11.61 1.79
C LEU A 160 -2.54 10.21 1.53
N GLY A 161 -2.61 9.77 0.29
CA GLY A 161 -3.02 8.43 -0.10
C GLY A 161 -2.14 7.36 0.54
N PHE A 162 -0.82 7.52 0.45
CA PHE A 162 0.15 6.64 1.12
C PHE A 162 -0.07 6.58 2.63
N THR A 163 -0.23 7.72 3.30
CA THR A 163 -0.45 7.78 4.75
C THR A 163 -1.74 7.06 5.14
N ASN A 164 -2.83 7.29 4.42
CA ASN A 164 -4.12 6.63 4.67
C ASN A 164 -4.03 5.11 4.46
N ASN A 165 -3.34 4.66 3.42
CA ASN A 165 -3.13 3.24 3.15
C ASN A 165 -2.26 2.61 4.24
N MET A 166 -1.20 3.29 4.71
CA MET A 166 -0.37 2.81 5.82
C MET A 166 -1.15 2.68 7.12
N LEU A 167 -2.05 3.62 7.43
CA LEU A 167 -2.95 3.52 8.58
C LEU A 167 -3.91 2.32 8.48
N ARG A 168 -4.42 2.04 7.27
CA ARG A 168 -5.28 0.88 7.02
C ARG A 168 -4.53 -0.45 7.13
N ILE A 169 -3.28 -0.49 6.66
CA ILE A 169 -2.43 -1.68 6.72
C ILE A 169 -2.01 -1.96 8.17
N ASN A 170 -1.61 -0.94 8.92
CA ASN A 170 -1.11 -1.05 10.29
C ASN A 170 -2.24 -1.04 11.34
N ARG A 171 -3.38 -1.67 11.04
CA ARG A 171 -4.41 -1.87 12.05
C ARG A 171 -3.90 -2.74 13.19
N PRO A 172 -4.29 -2.46 14.44
CA PRO A 172 -3.92 -3.31 15.57
C PRO A 172 -4.40 -4.75 15.31
N ILE A 173 -3.51 -5.69 15.52
CA ILE A 173 -3.81 -7.12 15.44
C ILE A 173 -4.34 -7.53 16.81
N GLU A 174 -5.46 -8.24 16.83
CA GLU A 174 -6.03 -8.76 18.06
C GLU A 174 -4.99 -9.66 18.75
N GLU A 175 -4.75 -9.36 20.02
CA GLU A 175 -3.89 -10.19 20.85
C GLU A 175 -4.59 -11.52 21.17
N VAL A 176 -3.77 -12.54 21.44
CA VAL A 176 -4.28 -13.86 21.80
C VAL A 176 -5.08 -13.76 23.10
N ASP A 177 -6.36 -14.10 23.07
CA ASP A 177 -7.21 -14.13 24.24
C ASP A 177 -6.98 -15.43 25.03
N TYR A 178 -5.98 -15.38 25.90
CA TYR A 178 -5.65 -16.51 26.78
C TYR A 178 -6.77 -16.79 27.80
N ALA A 179 -7.45 -15.76 28.29
CA ALA A 179 -8.51 -15.91 29.27
C ALA A 179 -9.73 -16.60 28.66
N GLY A 180 -10.18 -16.13 27.50
CA GLY A 180 -11.28 -16.74 26.76
C GLY A 180 -11.00 -18.19 26.34
N ALA A 181 -9.76 -18.49 25.93
CA ALA A 181 -9.36 -19.85 25.56
C ALA A 181 -9.39 -20.81 26.77
N ILE A 182 -8.94 -20.36 27.95
CA ILE A 182 -8.98 -21.17 29.19
C ILE A 182 -10.43 -21.40 29.64
N VAL A 183 -11.26 -20.35 29.66
CA VAL A 183 -12.67 -20.48 30.03
C VAL A 183 -13.43 -21.36 29.03
N GLY A 184 -13.17 -21.20 27.74
CA GLY A 184 -13.73 -22.05 26.67
C GLY A 184 -13.35 -23.54 26.85
N GLY A 185 -12.10 -23.79 27.13
CA GLY A 185 -11.60 -25.13 27.40
C GLY A 185 -12.24 -25.78 28.66
N ALA A 186 -12.37 -25.02 29.74
CA ALA A 186 -13.04 -25.45 30.97
C ALA A 186 -14.52 -25.75 30.73
N LYS A 187 -15.23 -24.90 29.96
CA LYS A 187 -16.64 -25.14 29.61
C LYS A 187 -16.84 -26.39 28.77
N THR A 188 -15.94 -26.64 27.81
CA THR A 188 -15.97 -27.85 26.99
C THR A 188 -15.72 -29.10 27.86
N GLY A 189 -14.77 -29.08 28.78
CA GLY A 189 -14.52 -30.16 29.71
C GLY A 189 -15.73 -30.46 30.61
N LEU A 190 -16.39 -29.42 31.13
CA LEU A 190 -17.59 -29.56 31.96
C LEU A 190 -18.79 -30.13 31.17
N SER A 191 -19.01 -29.67 29.92
CA SER A 191 -20.10 -30.19 29.09
C SER A 191 -19.90 -31.66 28.73
N THR A 192 -18.66 -32.08 28.45
CA THR A 192 -18.31 -33.49 28.19
C THR A 192 -18.53 -34.31 29.42
N TYR A 193 -18.17 -33.82 30.61
CA TYR A 193 -18.41 -34.50 31.88
C TYR A 193 -19.90 -34.67 32.16
N SER A 194 -20.71 -33.67 31.92
CA SER A 194 -22.17 -33.74 32.14
C SER A 194 -22.85 -34.73 31.19
N SER A 195 -22.39 -34.86 29.93
CA SER A 195 -22.92 -35.80 28.96
C SER A 195 -22.52 -37.27 29.22
N LEU A 196 -21.40 -37.47 29.93
CA LEU A 196 -20.97 -38.81 30.33
C LEU A 196 -21.70 -39.32 31.61
N LYS A 197 -22.32 -38.42 32.37
CA LYS A 197 -23.03 -38.75 33.60
C LYS A 197 -24.55 -38.94 33.40
N ALA A 198 -25.07 -38.53 32.25
CA ALA A 198 -26.45 -38.78 31.84
C ALA A 198 -26.59 -40.13 31.15
#